data_eaf5f0bb924b8f39779bbd1520022023
#
_entry.id   eaf5f0bb924b8f39779bbd1520022023
#
_cell.length_a   1.000
_cell.length_b   1.000
_cell.length_c   1.000
_cell.angle_alpha   90.00
_cell.angle_beta   90.00
_cell.angle_gamma   90.00
#
_symmetry.space_group_name_H-M   'P 1'
#
loop_
_entity.id
_entity.type
_entity.pdbx_description
1 polymer ?
#
loop_
_entity_poly.entity_id
_entity_poly.type
_entity_poly.pdbx_seq_one_letter_code
_entity_poly.pdbx_strand_id
1 'polypeptide(L)'
;MDAKTLIDDLRKLGIKEDDTILVHSSYNALKGHDVIEGGPQAVIDALKATVQEGTLMLPTLSYLDVNVDHRIFDVMSTPSCVGILPEIFRQNQDVYRSINPTHSIGVWGKDAKIIASAHQRDFSPVGPSSPLHEVKRRKGKIIMLGCGLLCNTSMHGVEEMCVPSYLYRGSFDYKVICHDKSVINMDVLRHDFKGYQQRYDRILDVLDNTDYQVGNVLEAKCYVL
;
A
#
# COMPACT_ATOMS: atom_id res chain seq x y z
N MET A 1 21.18 -6.36 -11.58
CA MET A 1 20.41 -7.25 -10.66
C MET A 1 19.18 -7.75 -11.41
N ASP A 2 18.81 -9.00 -11.25
CA ASP A 2 17.69 -9.60 -11.96
C ASP A 2 16.46 -9.86 -11.03
N ALA A 3 15.30 -10.01 -11.66
CA ALA A 3 14.04 -10.25 -10.96
C ALA A 3 14.02 -11.59 -10.20
N LYS A 4 14.80 -12.60 -10.64
CA LYS A 4 14.88 -13.91 -9.99
C LYS A 4 15.51 -13.79 -8.60
N THR A 5 16.57 -13.00 -8.47
CA THR A 5 17.22 -12.74 -7.17
C THR A 5 16.23 -12.14 -6.18
N LEU A 6 15.35 -11.20 -6.62
CA LEU A 6 14.32 -10.61 -5.77
C LEU A 6 13.33 -11.68 -5.27
N ILE A 7 12.88 -12.57 -6.15
CA ILE A 7 11.97 -13.66 -5.78
C ILE A 7 12.63 -14.59 -4.75
N ASP A 8 13.86 -15.01 -5.02
CA ASP A 8 14.61 -15.92 -4.14
C ASP A 8 14.84 -15.31 -2.75
N ASP A 9 15.13 -14.01 -2.68
CA ASP A 9 15.33 -13.31 -1.41
C ASP A 9 14.02 -13.18 -0.62
N LEU A 10 12.90 -12.87 -1.27
CA LEU A 10 11.58 -12.85 -0.62
C LEU A 10 11.18 -14.25 -0.11
N ARG A 11 11.47 -15.30 -0.86
CA ARG A 11 11.25 -16.70 -0.42
C ARG A 11 12.05 -17.04 0.84
N LYS A 12 13.32 -16.60 0.92
CA LYS A 12 14.17 -16.78 2.12
C LYS A 12 13.57 -16.06 3.35
N LEU A 13 12.86 -14.94 3.13
CA LEU A 13 12.12 -14.22 4.16
C LEU A 13 10.74 -14.81 4.47
N GLY A 14 10.45 -16.01 3.95
CA GLY A 14 9.24 -16.76 4.29
C GLY A 14 7.99 -16.36 3.52
N ILE A 15 8.11 -15.64 2.41
CA ILE A 15 6.96 -15.33 1.54
C ILE A 15 6.62 -16.56 0.70
N LYS A 16 5.34 -16.95 0.70
CA LYS A 16 4.80 -18.11 -0.02
C LYS A 16 3.96 -17.67 -1.22
N GLU A 17 3.70 -18.60 -2.13
CA GLU A 17 2.94 -18.33 -3.37
C GLU A 17 1.48 -17.94 -3.13
N ASP A 18 0.89 -18.44 -2.04
CA ASP A 18 -0.50 -18.22 -1.67
C ASP A 18 -0.69 -17.07 -0.66
N ASP A 19 0.40 -16.39 -0.28
CA ASP A 19 0.33 -15.29 0.67
C ASP A 19 -0.46 -14.09 0.13
N THR A 20 -1.13 -13.40 1.05
CA THR A 20 -1.59 -12.04 0.85
C THR A 20 -0.51 -11.10 1.37
N ILE A 21 0.05 -10.26 0.52
CA ILE A 21 1.11 -9.32 0.89
C ILE A 21 0.74 -7.87 0.61
N LEU A 22 1.08 -6.99 1.56
CA LEU A 22 1.04 -5.54 1.40
C LEU A 22 2.49 -5.04 1.34
N VAL A 23 2.87 -4.39 0.24
CA VAL A 23 4.26 -3.97 0.02
C VAL A 23 4.37 -2.45 0.05
N HIS A 24 5.10 -1.93 1.03
CA HIS A 24 5.66 -0.59 1.05
C HIS A 24 7.07 -0.66 0.47
N SER A 25 7.47 0.27 -0.39
CA SER A 25 8.70 0.09 -1.15
C SER A 25 9.48 1.36 -1.42
N SER A 26 10.80 1.21 -1.52
CA SER A 26 11.70 2.21 -2.08
C SER A 26 12.52 1.59 -3.22
N TYR A 27 12.15 1.90 -4.46
CA TYR A 27 12.87 1.41 -5.64
C TYR A 27 14.34 1.85 -5.65
N ASN A 28 14.62 3.08 -5.20
CA ASN A 28 15.99 3.57 -5.12
C ASN A 28 16.85 2.79 -4.12
N ALA A 29 16.27 2.35 -3.00
CA ALA A 29 16.98 1.52 -2.05
C ALA A 29 17.23 0.11 -2.62
N LEU A 30 16.25 -0.46 -3.35
CA LEU A 30 16.38 -1.79 -3.98
C LEU A 30 17.50 -1.86 -5.00
N LYS A 31 17.60 -0.85 -5.86
CA LYS A 31 18.64 -0.81 -6.88
C LYS A 31 20.02 -0.42 -6.31
N GLY A 32 20.08 0.25 -5.16
CA GLY A 32 21.31 0.80 -4.64
C GLY A 32 22.03 1.69 -5.65
N HIS A 33 23.28 1.35 -5.97
CA HIS A 33 24.08 2.01 -7.00
C HIS A 33 23.95 1.36 -8.39
N ASP A 34 23.27 0.20 -8.47
CA ASP A 34 23.13 -0.58 -9.69
C ASP A 34 21.81 -0.30 -10.44
N VAL A 35 21.63 -1.02 -11.54
CA VAL A 35 20.41 -1.01 -12.33
C VAL A 35 19.72 -2.36 -12.18
N ILE A 36 18.42 -2.35 -11.93
CA ILE A 36 17.56 -3.53 -12.02
C ILE A 36 17.17 -3.68 -13.49
N GLU A 37 17.51 -4.81 -14.11
CA GLU A 37 17.13 -5.10 -15.49
C GLU A 37 15.61 -5.11 -15.63
N GLY A 38 15.08 -4.42 -16.64
CA GLY A 38 13.64 -4.20 -16.83
C GLY A 38 13.02 -3.14 -15.90
N GLY A 39 13.81 -2.51 -15.04
CA GLY A 39 13.41 -1.35 -14.24
C GLY A 39 12.32 -1.64 -13.19
N PRO A 40 11.51 -0.64 -12.85
CA PRO A 40 10.46 -0.79 -11.82
C PRO A 40 9.38 -1.82 -12.19
N GLN A 41 9.07 -2.01 -13.48
CA GLN A 41 8.10 -3.02 -13.91
C GLN A 41 8.59 -4.43 -13.59
N ALA A 42 9.89 -4.73 -13.79
CA ALA A 42 10.45 -6.03 -13.45
C ALA A 42 10.34 -6.35 -11.94
N VAL A 43 10.45 -5.35 -11.08
CA VAL A 43 10.20 -5.52 -9.64
C VAL A 43 8.74 -5.88 -9.36
N ILE A 44 7.80 -5.22 -10.04
CA ILE A 44 6.36 -5.51 -9.93
C ILE A 44 6.07 -6.93 -10.41
N ASP A 45 6.63 -7.32 -11.55
CA ASP A 45 6.43 -8.67 -12.12
C ASP A 45 7.03 -9.75 -11.21
N ALA A 46 8.17 -9.49 -10.58
CA ALA A 46 8.77 -10.39 -9.59
C ALA A 46 7.92 -10.50 -8.30
N LEU A 47 7.34 -9.40 -7.82
CA LEU A 47 6.41 -9.42 -6.69
C LEU A 47 5.15 -10.25 -7.03
N LYS A 48 4.56 -10.05 -8.23
CA LYS A 48 3.44 -10.85 -8.72
C LYS A 48 3.81 -12.34 -8.81
N ALA A 49 4.97 -12.67 -9.38
CA ALA A 49 5.46 -14.04 -9.47
C ALA A 49 5.74 -14.68 -8.09
N THR A 50 6.10 -13.87 -7.10
CA THR A 50 6.32 -14.36 -5.73
C THR A 50 5.01 -14.84 -5.10
N VAL A 51 3.88 -14.21 -5.39
CA VAL A 51 2.58 -14.55 -4.80
C VAL A 51 1.54 -14.91 -5.88
N GLN A 52 1.96 -15.73 -6.85
CA GLN A 52 1.16 -16.06 -8.04
C GLN A 52 -0.20 -16.69 -7.76
N GLU A 53 -0.37 -17.37 -6.61
CA GLU A 53 -1.62 -17.97 -6.13
C GLU A 53 -2.31 -17.11 -5.05
N GLY A 54 -1.68 -16.01 -4.67
CA GLY A 54 -2.09 -15.13 -3.58
C GLY A 54 -2.59 -13.77 -4.03
N THR A 55 -2.32 -12.77 -3.19
CA THR A 55 -2.75 -11.38 -3.42
C THR A 55 -1.60 -10.41 -3.15
N LEU A 56 -1.34 -9.53 -4.11
CA LEU A 56 -0.39 -8.42 -3.96
C LEU A 56 -1.13 -7.10 -3.80
N MET A 57 -0.76 -6.34 -2.78
CA MET A 57 -1.29 -4.99 -2.53
C MET A 57 -0.15 -3.98 -2.41
N LEU A 58 -0.31 -2.83 -3.07
CA LEU A 58 0.55 -1.67 -2.89
C LEU A 58 -0.30 -0.44 -2.56
N PRO A 59 0.10 0.38 -1.57
CA PRO A 59 -0.52 1.68 -1.34
C PRO A 59 -0.35 2.57 -2.57
N THR A 60 -1.47 3.06 -3.14
CA THR A 60 -1.48 3.96 -4.31
C THR A 60 -2.05 5.32 -3.92
N LEU A 61 -1.56 5.83 -2.77
CA LEU A 61 -2.08 7.02 -2.12
C LEU A 61 -1.96 8.27 -3.01
N SER A 62 -2.93 9.17 -2.90
CA SER A 62 -3.07 10.36 -3.74
C SER A 62 -3.25 11.66 -2.93
N TYR A 63 -2.93 11.67 -1.66
CA TYR A 63 -3.19 12.78 -0.74
C TYR A 63 -2.46 14.09 -1.07
N LEU A 64 -1.42 14.07 -1.91
CA LEU A 64 -0.76 15.29 -2.39
C LEU A 64 -1.57 15.94 -3.51
N ASP A 65 -2.10 15.16 -4.45
CA ASP A 65 -2.88 15.66 -5.58
C ASP A 65 -4.35 15.87 -5.20
N VAL A 66 -4.90 15.00 -4.35
CA VAL A 66 -6.27 15.11 -3.83
C VAL A 66 -6.23 15.66 -2.42
N ASN A 67 -6.58 16.93 -2.29
CA ASN A 67 -6.45 17.70 -1.05
C ASN A 67 -7.66 18.62 -0.81
N VAL A 68 -7.60 19.51 0.15
CA VAL A 68 -8.72 20.39 0.53
C VAL A 68 -9.08 21.39 -0.57
N ASP A 69 -8.12 21.75 -1.42
CA ASP A 69 -8.29 22.71 -2.53
C ASP A 69 -8.60 22.01 -3.86
N HIS A 70 -8.19 20.74 -4.00
CA HIS A 70 -8.41 19.91 -5.18
C HIS A 70 -9.06 18.58 -4.78
N ARG A 71 -10.39 18.50 -4.88
CA ARG A 71 -11.23 17.41 -4.36
C ARG A 71 -11.76 16.47 -5.46
N ILE A 72 -10.98 16.28 -6.52
CA ILE A 72 -11.32 15.37 -7.61
C ILE A 72 -10.37 14.20 -7.59
N PHE A 73 -10.92 13.00 -7.49
CA PHE A 73 -10.18 11.74 -7.61
C PHE A 73 -10.70 10.95 -8.81
N ASP A 74 -9.87 10.74 -9.81
CA ASP A 74 -10.13 9.78 -10.89
C ASP A 74 -9.31 8.51 -10.58
N VAL A 75 -10.00 7.40 -10.38
CA VAL A 75 -9.38 6.13 -10.02
C VAL A 75 -8.32 5.67 -11.04
N MET A 76 -8.49 6.04 -12.31
CA MET A 76 -7.58 5.64 -13.39
C MET A 76 -6.45 6.63 -13.60
N SER A 77 -6.72 7.95 -13.53
CA SER A 77 -5.75 8.97 -13.94
C SER A 77 -5.04 9.68 -12.78
N THR A 78 -5.64 9.78 -11.59
CA THR A 78 -4.99 10.43 -10.45
C THR A 78 -3.71 9.68 -10.05
N PRO A 79 -2.53 10.34 -10.04
CA PRO A 79 -1.27 9.66 -9.77
C PRO A 79 -1.15 9.17 -8.32
N SER A 80 -0.25 8.23 -8.10
CA SER A 80 0.19 7.84 -6.76
C SER A 80 1.35 8.73 -6.31
N CYS A 81 1.28 9.25 -5.09
CA CYS A 81 2.32 10.13 -4.52
C CYS A 81 3.33 9.40 -3.62
N VAL A 82 3.28 8.06 -3.54
CA VAL A 82 4.08 7.27 -2.59
C VAL A 82 5.16 6.41 -3.26
N GLY A 83 5.65 6.84 -4.40
CA GLY A 83 6.80 6.26 -5.08
C GLY A 83 6.49 5.63 -6.43
N ILE A 84 7.57 5.29 -7.15
CA ILE A 84 7.47 4.83 -8.54
C ILE A 84 6.82 3.45 -8.69
N LEU A 85 7.07 2.51 -7.76
CA LEU A 85 6.47 1.18 -7.84
C LEU A 85 4.95 1.23 -7.71
N PRO A 86 4.36 1.91 -6.70
CA PRO A 86 2.91 2.11 -6.65
C PRO A 86 2.33 2.82 -7.88
N GLU A 87 3.04 3.81 -8.43
CA GLU A 87 2.57 4.55 -9.60
C GLU A 87 2.50 3.66 -10.86
N ILE A 88 3.52 2.86 -11.10
CA ILE A 88 3.52 1.93 -12.25
C ILE A 88 2.52 0.78 -11.99
N PHE A 89 2.47 0.24 -10.76
CA PHE A 89 1.59 -0.87 -10.40
C PHE A 89 0.12 -0.55 -10.68
N ARG A 90 -0.37 0.64 -10.27
CA ARG A 90 -1.76 1.05 -10.49
C ARG A 90 -2.14 1.16 -11.98
N GLN A 91 -1.15 1.32 -12.87
CA GLN A 91 -1.36 1.44 -14.32
C GLN A 91 -1.41 0.08 -15.02
N ASN A 92 -1.04 -1.01 -14.34
CA ASN A 92 -1.15 -2.35 -14.91
C ASN A 92 -2.64 -2.71 -15.10
N GLN A 93 -3.00 -3.30 -16.26
CA GLN A 93 -4.38 -3.60 -16.64
C GLN A 93 -5.07 -4.63 -15.72
N ASP A 94 -4.28 -5.50 -15.06
CA ASP A 94 -4.74 -6.56 -14.17
C ASP A 94 -4.76 -6.13 -12.69
N VAL A 95 -4.52 -4.85 -12.41
CA VAL A 95 -4.57 -4.25 -11.07
C VAL A 95 -5.89 -3.49 -10.88
N TYR A 96 -6.57 -3.77 -9.78
CA TYR A 96 -7.74 -3.03 -9.35
C TYR A 96 -7.38 -2.01 -8.29
N ARG A 97 -7.52 -0.73 -8.60
CA ARG A 97 -7.31 0.34 -7.63
C ARG A 97 -8.58 0.57 -6.82
N SER A 98 -8.48 0.57 -5.51
CA SER A 98 -9.63 0.81 -4.64
C SER A 98 -10.10 2.28 -4.70
N ILE A 99 -11.40 2.48 -4.43
CA ILE A 99 -12.02 3.80 -4.46
C ILE A 99 -11.97 4.41 -3.05
N ASN A 100 -10.92 5.19 -2.82
CA ASN A 100 -10.79 6.12 -1.71
C ASN A 100 -9.98 7.34 -2.20
N PRO A 101 -10.48 8.57 -2.01
CA PRO A 101 -9.88 9.76 -2.64
C PRO A 101 -8.41 10.00 -2.30
N THR A 102 -7.99 9.67 -1.09
CA THR A 102 -6.64 9.96 -0.58
C THR A 102 -5.80 8.72 -0.31
N HIS A 103 -6.44 7.60 0.07
CA HIS A 103 -5.76 6.38 0.56
C HIS A 103 -6.13 5.13 -0.25
N SER A 104 -6.27 5.28 -1.57
CA SER A 104 -6.50 4.13 -2.45
C SER A 104 -5.35 3.13 -2.42
N ILE A 105 -5.68 1.85 -2.61
CA ILE A 105 -4.75 0.73 -2.66
C ILE A 105 -4.91 0.02 -4.00
N GLY A 106 -3.80 -0.23 -4.69
CA GLY A 106 -3.77 -1.14 -5.84
C GLY A 106 -3.76 -2.59 -5.35
N VAL A 107 -4.57 -3.44 -5.95
CA VAL A 107 -4.71 -4.85 -5.59
C VAL A 107 -4.61 -5.71 -6.84
N TRP A 108 -3.81 -6.76 -6.78
CA TRP A 108 -3.62 -7.75 -7.84
C TRP A 108 -3.78 -9.18 -7.29
N GLY A 109 -4.18 -10.10 -8.16
CA GLY A 109 -4.24 -11.53 -7.86
C GLY A 109 -5.60 -11.96 -7.30
N LYS A 110 -5.57 -12.93 -6.40
CA LYS A 110 -6.77 -13.56 -5.86
C LYS A 110 -7.69 -12.55 -5.17
N ASP A 111 -8.97 -12.58 -5.54
CA ASP A 111 -10.02 -11.69 -4.99
C ASP A 111 -9.77 -10.18 -5.16
N ALA A 112 -8.83 -9.76 -6.00
CA ALA A 112 -8.40 -8.36 -6.13
C ALA A 112 -9.57 -7.39 -6.34
N LYS A 113 -10.51 -7.71 -7.24
CA LYS A 113 -11.68 -6.88 -7.51
C LYS A 113 -12.60 -6.76 -6.29
N ILE A 114 -12.82 -7.85 -5.56
CA ILE A 114 -13.69 -7.88 -4.36
C ILE A 114 -13.07 -7.01 -3.27
N ILE A 115 -11.78 -7.18 -3.02
CA ILE A 115 -11.01 -6.41 -2.03
C ILE A 115 -11.04 -4.91 -2.35
N ALA A 116 -10.70 -4.55 -3.58
CA ALA A 116 -10.65 -3.16 -4.01
C ALA A 116 -12.02 -2.48 -3.97
N SER A 117 -13.08 -3.17 -4.40
CA SER A 117 -14.44 -2.62 -4.47
C SER A 117 -15.06 -2.35 -3.09
N ALA A 118 -14.59 -3.03 -2.05
CA ALA A 118 -15.12 -2.84 -0.70
C ALA A 118 -14.85 -1.43 -0.14
N HIS A 119 -13.70 -0.83 -0.49
CA HIS A 119 -13.17 0.40 0.10
C HIS A 119 -14.09 1.63 -0.06
N GLN A 120 -14.86 1.70 -1.14
CA GLN A 120 -15.81 2.81 -1.37
C GLN A 120 -16.93 2.95 -0.32
N ARG A 121 -17.06 1.97 0.59
CA ARG A 121 -18.04 1.99 1.68
C ARG A 121 -17.53 2.73 2.91
N ASP A 122 -16.24 3.04 2.96
CA ASP A 122 -15.63 3.72 4.09
C ASP A 122 -15.80 5.23 4.02
N PHE A 123 -16.00 5.84 5.17
CA PHE A 123 -16.07 7.30 5.37
C PHE A 123 -14.75 7.86 5.90
N SER A 124 -13.69 7.07 5.91
CA SER A 124 -12.37 7.45 6.39
C SER A 124 -11.27 6.88 5.46
N PRO A 125 -10.04 7.37 5.55
CA PRO A 125 -8.93 6.91 4.72
C PRO A 125 -8.63 5.42 4.83
N VAL A 126 -8.72 4.84 6.04
CA VAL A 126 -8.42 3.44 6.33
C VAL A 126 -9.51 2.82 7.20
N GLY A 127 -10.74 2.97 6.78
CA GLY A 127 -11.90 2.38 7.45
C GLY A 127 -11.95 0.84 7.35
N PRO A 128 -12.97 0.23 7.98
CA PRO A 128 -13.04 -1.23 8.11
C PRO A 128 -13.14 -2.00 6.79
N SER A 129 -13.52 -1.34 5.69
CA SER A 129 -13.59 -1.95 4.35
C SER A 129 -12.33 -1.69 3.51
N SER A 130 -11.35 -0.97 4.05
CA SER A 130 -10.07 -0.74 3.37
C SER A 130 -9.32 -2.04 3.09
N PRO A 131 -8.67 -2.17 1.92
CA PRO A 131 -7.79 -3.30 1.63
C PRO A 131 -6.69 -3.52 2.68
N LEU A 132 -6.28 -2.48 3.42
CA LEU A 132 -5.29 -2.61 4.49
C LEU A 132 -5.76 -3.52 5.63
N HIS A 133 -7.07 -3.57 5.92
CA HIS A 133 -7.62 -4.50 6.89
C HIS A 133 -7.73 -5.94 6.37
N GLU A 134 -7.72 -6.15 5.04
CA GLU A 134 -7.70 -7.51 4.47
C GLU A 134 -6.40 -8.24 4.77
N VAL A 135 -5.28 -7.54 4.92
CA VAL A 135 -4.01 -8.15 5.35
C VAL A 135 -4.21 -8.92 6.65
N LYS A 136 -4.80 -8.28 7.65
CA LYS A 136 -5.11 -8.92 8.94
C LYS A 136 -6.12 -10.06 8.80
N ARG A 137 -7.24 -9.83 8.08
CA ARG A 137 -8.29 -10.85 7.89
C ARG A 137 -7.79 -12.11 7.19
N ARG A 138 -6.83 -11.95 6.29
CA ARG A 138 -6.23 -13.04 5.51
C ARG A 138 -4.97 -13.61 6.14
N LYS A 139 -4.57 -13.14 7.34
CA LYS A 139 -3.30 -13.50 7.99
C LYS A 139 -2.12 -13.25 7.05
N GLY A 140 -2.21 -12.16 6.29
CA GLY A 140 -1.19 -11.75 5.32
C GLY A 140 0.01 -11.10 5.98
N LYS A 141 0.95 -10.67 5.17
CA LYS A 141 2.21 -10.08 5.60
C LYS A 141 2.36 -8.65 5.10
N ILE A 142 2.98 -7.80 5.90
CA ILE A 142 3.36 -6.44 5.51
C ILE A 142 4.85 -6.44 5.24
N ILE A 143 5.22 -6.04 4.03
CA ILE A 143 6.61 -6.01 3.57
C ILE A 143 7.08 -4.57 3.45
N MET A 144 8.14 -4.23 4.19
CA MET A 144 8.83 -2.94 4.09
C MET A 144 10.06 -3.14 3.21
N LEU A 145 9.89 -3.02 1.91
CA LEU A 145 10.87 -3.36 0.90
C LEU A 145 11.78 -2.16 0.57
N GLY A 146 12.88 -2.04 1.28
CA GLY A 146 13.84 -0.94 1.12
C GLY A 146 13.38 0.40 1.68
N CYS A 147 12.22 0.48 2.30
CA CYS A 147 11.77 1.63 3.10
C CYS A 147 11.74 1.26 4.59
N GLY A 148 11.91 2.25 5.45
CA GLY A 148 11.85 2.05 6.90
C GLY A 148 10.42 1.82 7.40
N LEU A 149 10.29 1.31 8.60
CA LEU A 149 8.99 1.03 9.26
C LEU A 149 8.11 2.27 9.42
N LEU A 150 8.69 3.46 9.40
CA LEU A 150 7.97 4.73 9.44
C LEU A 150 7.01 4.89 8.23
N CYS A 151 7.29 4.23 7.10
CA CYS A 151 6.45 4.27 5.90
C CYS A 151 5.24 3.32 5.96
N ASN A 152 5.02 2.63 7.09
CA ASN A 152 3.94 1.65 7.22
C ASN A 152 2.56 2.31 7.33
N THR A 153 1.91 2.55 6.19
CA THR A 153 0.57 3.17 6.14
C THR A 153 -0.55 2.31 6.73
N SER A 154 -0.32 1.00 6.95
CA SER A 154 -1.32 0.16 7.64
C SER A 154 -1.53 0.58 9.10
N MET A 155 -0.56 1.29 9.70
CA MET A 155 -0.68 1.86 11.03
C MET A 155 -1.79 2.91 11.14
N HIS A 156 -2.17 3.57 10.03
CA HIS A 156 -3.34 4.45 10.02
C HIS A 156 -4.63 3.69 10.34
N GLY A 157 -4.72 2.42 9.94
CA GLY A 157 -5.85 1.58 10.32
C GLY A 157 -5.93 1.32 11.82
N VAL A 158 -4.78 1.25 12.51
CA VAL A 158 -4.71 1.13 13.97
C VAL A 158 -5.11 2.45 14.63
N GLU A 159 -4.64 3.59 14.12
CA GLU A 159 -5.04 4.92 14.62
C GLU A 159 -6.54 5.14 14.45
N GLU A 160 -7.12 4.73 13.31
CA GLU A 160 -8.58 4.84 13.06
C GLU A 160 -9.43 3.94 13.97
N MET A 161 -8.88 2.88 14.54
CA MET A 161 -9.58 2.09 15.57
C MET A 161 -9.66 2.81 16.92
N CYS A 162 -8.70 3.68 17.24
CA CYS A 162 -8.61 4.42 18.50
C CYS A 162 -9.10 5.88 18.38
N VAL A 163 -9.16 6.42 17.18
CA VAL A 163 -9.55 7.78 16.79
C VAL A 163 -9.00 8.85 17.76
N PRO A 164 -7.67 9.00 17.86
CA PRO A 164 -7.10 10.04 18.71
C PRO A 164 -7.50 11.44 18.19
N SER A 165 -7.59 12.41 19.09
CA SER A 165 -8.13 13.75 18.80
C SER A 165 -7.35 14.56 17.74
N TYR A 166 -6.13 14.13 17.41
CA TYR A 166 -5.29 14.74 16.39
C TYR A 166 -5.45 14.13 15.00
N LEU A 167 -6.19 13.02 14.87
CA LEU A 167 -6.16 12.19 13.65
C LEU A 167 -6.82 12.87 12.44
N TYR A 168 -7.99 13.48 12.65
CA TYR A 168 -8.78 14.00 11.56
C TYR A 168 -8.90 15.53 11.56
N ARG A 169 -8.85 16.10 10.36
CA ARG A 169 -9.13 17.51 10.10
C ARG A 169 -10.63 17.81 9.97
N GLY A 170 -11.42 16.81 9.65
CA GLY A 170 -12.83 16.90 9.33
C GLY A 170 -13.19 16.09 8.10
N SER A 171 -14.45 16.15 7.70
CA SER A 171 -14.96 15.50 6.50
C SER A 171 -15.02 16.47 5.33
N PHE A 172 -14.79 15.95 4.12
CA PHE A 172 -14.79 16.73 2.88
C PHE A 172 -15.48 15.95 1.76
N ASP A 173 -16.32 16.66 0.99
CA ASP A 173 -16.94 16.13 -0.21
C ASP A 173 -15.92 16.01 -1.33
N TYR A 174 -15.75 14.80 -1.87
CA TYR A 174 -14.89 14.50 -3.01
C TYR A 174 -15.73 14.06 -4.20
N LYS A 175 -15.41 14.60 -5.37
CA LYS A 175 -15.91 14.09 -6.65
C LYS A 175 -15.01 12.93 -7.10
N VAL A 176 -15.59 11.73 -7.21
CA VAL A 176 -14.87 10.52 -7.57
C VAL A 176 -15.32 10.04 -8.94
N ILE A 177 -14.37 9.88 -9.87
CA ILE A 177 -14.58 9.27 -11.19
C ILE A 177 -14.18 7.79 -11.07
N CYS A 178 -15.16 6.91 -11.18
CA CYS A 178 -15.01 5.47 -10.99
C CYS A 178 -14.37 4.76 -12.20
N HIS A 179 -14.11 3.46 -12.08
CA HIS A 179 -13.55 2.63 -13.17
C HIS A 179 -14.42 2.62 -14.44
N ASP A 180 -15.73 2.63 -14.29
CA ASP A 180 -16.72 2.66 -15.38
C ASP A 180 -17.02 4.07 -15.89
N LYS A 181 -16.25 5.07 -15.45
CA LYS A 181 -16.43 6.50 -15.73
C LYS A 181 -17.67 7.13 -15.09
N SER A 182 -18.43 6.39 -14.31
CA SER A 182 -19.49 6.99 -13.49
C SER A 182 -18.87 7.97 -12.47
N VAL A 183 -19.65 8.96 -12.07
CA VAL A 183 -19.22 9.99 -11.12
C VAL A 183 -20.07 9.87 -9.87
N ILE A 184 -19.40 9.74 -8.72
CA ILE A 184 -20.05 9.74 -7.41
C ILE A 184 -19.47 10.84 -6.53
N ASN A 185 -20.23 11.29 -5.55
CA ASN A 185 -19.74 12.14 -4.48
C ASN A 185 -19.51 11.27 -3.23
N MET A 186 -18.35 11.44 -2.60
CA MET A 186 -18.00 10.74 -1.36
C MET A 186 -17.65 11.77 -0.29
N ASP A 187 -18.32 11.71 0.83
CA ASP A 187 -17.94 12.47 2.03
C ASP A 187 -17.00 11.63 2.88
N VAL A 188 -15.73 12.03 2.93
CA VAL A 188 -14.65 11.23 3.54
C VAL A 188 -13.85 12.09 4.51
N LEU A 189 -13.59 11.56 5.70
CA LEU A 189 -12.68 12.13 6.67
C LEU A 189 -11.25 12.26 6.07
N ARG A 190 -10.55 13.30 6.51
CA ARG A 190 -9.16 13.52 6.09
C ARG A 190 -8.23 13.49 7.29
N HIS A 191 -7.12 12.78 7.17
CA HIS A 191 -6.04 12.81 8.16
C HIS A 191 -5.42 14.21 8.24
N ASP A 192 -5.09 14.64 9.45
CA ASP A 192 -4.47 15.95 9.74
C ASP A 192 -3.20 15.81 10.57
N PHE A 193 -3.24 14.89 11.54
CA PHE A 193 -2.19 14.65 12.53
C PHE A 193 -1.84 15.89 13.40
N LYS A 194 -2.39 17.07 13.12
CA LYS A 194 -2.25 18.33 13.88
C LYS A 194 -0.80 18.64 14.29
N GLY A 195 0.17 18.39 13.40
CA GLY A 195 1.58 18.62 13.68
C GLY A 195 2.28 17.55 14.52
N TYR A 196 1.57 16.48 14.89
CA TYR A 196 2.21 15.31 15.50
C TYR A 196 2.98 14.52 14.47
N GLN A 197 4.14 14.03 14.85
CA GLN A 197 4.96 13.14 14.04
C GLN A 197 4.67 11.70 14.40
N GLN A 198 4.27 10.89 13.40
CA GLN A 198 4.08 9.45 13.58
C GLN A 198 5.43 8.76 13.83
N ARG A 199 5.44 7.82 14.75
CA ARG A 199 6.61 7.02 15.12
C ARG A 199 6.31 5.52 14.92
N TYR A 200 5.89 5.15 13.70
CA TYR A 200 5.59 3.76 13.33
C TYR A 200 6.82 2.85 13.36
N ASP A 201 8.02 3.45 13.31
CA ASP A 201 9.28 2.75 13.53
C ASP A 201 9.36 2.06 14.91
N ARG A 202 8.60 2.55 15.89
CA ARG A 202 8.53 1.98 17.23
C ARG A 202 7.69 0.70 17.34
N ILE A 203 7.11 0.22 16.25
CA ILE A 203 6.37 -1.05 16.27
C ILE A 203 7.23 -2.21 16.79
N LEU A 204 8.55 -2.18 16.54
CA LEU A 204 9.48 -3.19 17.04
C LEU A 204 9.66 -3.17 18.56
N ASP A 205 9.29 -2.08 19.25
CA ASP A 205 9.32 -1.99 20.70
C ASP A 205 8.22 -2.86 21.36
N VAL A 206 7.20 -3.28 20.57
CA VAL A 206 6.03 -4.01 21.06
C VAL A 206 5.82 -5.38 20.39
N LEU A 207 6.57 -5.68 19.33
CA LEU A 207 6.55 -6.98 18.66
C LEU A 207 7.59 -7.91 19.28
N ASP A 208 7.24 -9.20 19.40
CA ASP A 208 8.22 -10.22 19.74
C ASP A 208 9.09 -10.54 18.51
N ASN A 209 10.31 -11.05 18.74
CA ASN A 209 11.24 -11.40 17.66
C ASN A 209 10.70 -12.48 16.70
N THR A 210 9.64 -13.18 17.09
CA THR A 210 8.95 -14.18 16.27
C THR A 210 7.89 -13.58 15.34
N ASP A 211 7.50 -12.32 15.58
CA ASP A 211 6.42 -11.66 14.86
C ASP A 211 6.88 -10.99 13.56
N TYR A 212 8.20 -10.95 13.34
CA TYR A 212 8.77 -10.35 12.13
C TYR A 212 10.04 -11.03 11.67
N GLN A 213 10.36 -10.86 10.39
CA GLN A 213 11.61 -11.27 9.77
C GLN A 213 12.35 -10.04 9.26
N VAL A 214 13.68 -10.08 9.32
CA VAL A 214 14.55 -9.03 8.78
C VAL A 214 15.62 -9.67 7.92
N GLY A 215 15.83 -9.12 6.74
CA GLY A 215 16.90 -9.55 5.84
C GLY A 215 17.13 -8.52 4.76
N ASN A 216 17.83 -8.90 3.72
CA ASN A 216 18.03 -8.08 2.55
C ASN A 216 17.28 -8.69 1.34
N VAL A 217 16.74 -7.81 0.53
CA VAL A 217 16.20 -8.12 -0.80
C VAL A 217 16.94 -7.24 -1.78
N LEU A 218 17.69 -7.84 -2.67
CA LEU A 218 18.71 -7.14 -3.46
C LEU A 218 19.64 -6.35 -2.52
N GLU A 219 19.82 -5.03 -2.78
CA GLU A 219 20.67 -4.16 -1.95
C GLU A 219 19.96 -3.58 -0.74
N ALA A 220 18.66 -3.81 -0.60
CA ALA A 220 17.84 -3.12 0.38
C ALA A 220 17.52 -3.96 1.62
N LYS A 221 17.53 -3.32 2.79
CA LYS A 221 16.97 -3.91 4.00
C LYS A 221 15.46 -4.09 3.84
N CYS A 222 14.99 -5.27 4.22
CA CYS A 222 13.59 -5.65 4.15
C CYS A 222 13.10 -6.13 5.51
N TYR A 223 11.90 -5.68 5.90
CA TYR A 223 11.16 -6.22 7.03
C TYR A 223 9.90 -6.92 6.52
N VAL A 224 9.56 -8.06 7.11
CA VAL A 224 8.32 -8.79 6.92
C VAL A 224 7.64 -8.91 8.27
N LEU A 225 6.47 -8.27 8.41
CA LEU A 225 5.64 -8.22 9.62
C LEU A 225 4.42 -9.08 9.47
#